data_fade414e2494834c98a2e912402012bf
#
_entry.id   fade414e2494834c98a2e912402012bf
#
_cell.length_a   1.000
_cell.length_b   1.000
_cell.length_c   1.000
_cell.angle_alpha   90.00
_cell.angle_beta   90.00
_cell.angle_gamma   90.00
#
_symmetry.space_group_name_H-M   'P 1'
#
loop_
_entity.id
_entity.type
_entity.pdbx_description
1 polymer ?
#
loop_
_entity_poly.entity_id
_entity_poly.type
_entity_poly.pdbx_seq_one_letter_code
_entity_poly.pdbx_strand_id
1 'polypeptide(L)'
;SLQESQMTVLFGRRRIGKTQLALQCTAGNLTLYFFVARKAETLLCQDFVEEAENKLGLPIGGYVSFAKLFRHLLIISRERPFNLIIDEFQDFQRTNPSIFSEIQREWDLNKGASRMNLIVSGSIYSLMHQIFEDRKEPLFSRAGQMIHLKPFKVEVLKEILADHNPSYHPDDLLALYSFTGGVAWYVNLFMTNKAYTKDKMIGLLARPNSPFLNEGKNLLIEEFGPDYSIYFSILECIAGGDYTRGEIENRLGKAEIGGYLAKLEKYYSLISKKRPIFSKENSKQVRYCIADNFLTFWFRFIYRYQGYIESGALKLVENIIRRDYDAFSGSMLERYF
;
A
#
# COMPACT_ATOMS: atom_id res chain seq x y z
N SER A 1 2.73 3.66 -31.31
CA SER A 1 2.64 2.19 -31.31
C SER A 1 3.93 1.61 -30.74
N LEU A 2 3.82 0.66 -29.79
CA LEU A 2 4.98 -0.05 -29.25
C LEU A 2 5.67 -0.82 -30.37
N GLN A 3 6.99 -0.69 -30.48
CA GLN A 3 7.79 -1.49 -31.43
C GLN A 3 8.13 -2.86 -30.82
N GLU A 4 8.27 -2.92 -29.48
CA GLU A 4 8.51 -4.13 -28.71
C GLU A 4 7.75 -4.08 -27.36
N SER A 5 7.65 -5.21 -26.67
CA SER A 5 7.03 -5.24 -25.35
C SER A 5 7.84 -4.49 -24.31
N GLN A 6 7.14 -3.78 -23.43
CA GLN A 6 7.74 -3.01 -22.33
C GLN A 6 7.18 -3.48 -20.99
N MET A 7 8.00 -3.40 -19.94
CA MET A 7 7.59 -3.75 -18.59
C MET A 7 7.79 -2.54 -17.68
N THR A 8 6.70 -2.13 -17.04
CA THR A 8 6.68 -1.08 -16.00
C THR A 8 6.29 -1.69 -14.66
N VAL A 9 7.03 -1.37 -13.61
CA VAL A 9 6.77 -1.83 -12.25
C VAL A 9 6.24 -0.68 -11.42
N LEU A 10 5.03 -0.83 -10.87
CA LEU A 10 4.43 0.09 -9.92
C LEU A 10 4.50 -0.52 -8.52
N PHE A 11 5.11 0.17 -7.58
CA PHE A 11 5.16 -0.32 -6.20
C PHE A 11 4.97 0.82 -5.20
N GLY A 12 4.56 0.46 -4.01
CA GLY A 12 4.24 1.40 -2.94
C GLY A 12 3.23 0.76 -1.99
N ARG A 13 3.05 1.36 -0.83
CA ARG A 13 2.18 0.82 0.23
C ARG A 13 0.74 0.59 -0.24
N ARG A 14 -0.01 -0.18 0.52
CA ARG A 14 -1.45 -0.35 0.30
C ARG A 14 -2.19 0.99 0.36
N ARG A 15 -3.33 1.09 -0.30
CA ARG A 15 -4.19 2.28 -0.34
C ARG A 15 -3.60 3.51 -1.06
N ILE A 16 -2.41 3.41 -1.68
CA ILE A 16 -1.73 4.53 -2.35
C ILE A 16 -2.27 4.83 -3.76
N GLY A 17 -3.11 3.95 -4.33
CA GLY A 17 -3.73 4.17 -5.64
C GLY A 17 -3.02 3.53 -6.83
N LYS A 18 -2.16 2.51 -6.63
CA LYS A 18 -1.46 1.80 -7.73
C LYS A 18 -2.39 1.27 -8.80
N THR A 19 -3.38 0.47 -8.41
CA THR A 19 -4.36 -0.13 -9.30
C THR A 19 -5.13 0.94 -10.07
N GLN A 20 -5.59 1.99 -9.38
CA GLN A 20 -6.31 3.10 -10.03
C GLN A 20 -5.44 3.82 -11.06
N LEU A 21 -4.16 4.07 -10.74
CA LEU A 21 -3.22 4.68 -11.66
C LEU A 21 -3.02 3.81 -12.91
N ALA A 22 -2.78 2.50 -12.73
CA ALA A 22 -2.57 1.57 -13.84
C ALA A 22 -3.79 1.53 -14.77
N LEU A 23 -5.00 1.41 -14.19
CA LEU A 23 -6.26 1.42 -14.94
C LEU A 23 -6.51 2.74 -15.66
N GLN A 24 -6.23 3.88 -15.01
CA GLN A 24 -6.42 5.20 -15.60
C GLN A 24 -5.44 5.47 -16.76
N CYS A 25 -4.17 5.07 -16.61
CA CYS A 25 -3.16 5.22 -17.66
C CYS A 25 -3.44 4.35 -18.90
N THR A 26 -4.19 3.28 -18.75
CA THR A 26 -4.57 2.37 -19.85
C THR A 26 -6.01 2.57 -20.34
N ALA A 27 -6.74 3.54 -19.77
CA ALA A 27 -8.13 3.82 -20.12
C ALA A 27 -8.28 4.11 -21.62
N GLY A 28 -9.34 3.55 -22.22
CA GLY A 28 -9.60 3.66 -23.66
C GLY A 28 -8.79 2.73 -24.56
N ASN A 29 -7.84 1.96 -24.01
CA ASN A 29 -7.06 0.96 -24.73
C ASN A 29 -7.47 -0.46 -24.33
N LEU A 30 -7.19 -1.43 -25.21
CA LEU A 30 -7.38 -2.84 -24.89
C LEU A 30 -6.48 -3.23 -23.72
N THR A 31 -7.09 -3.62 -22.60
CA THR A 31 -6.39 -3.86 -21.34
C THR A 31 -6.93 -5.10 -20.66
N LEU A 32 -6.04 -6.04 -20.33
CA LEU A 32 -6.30 -7.19 -19.47
C LEU A 32 -5.88 -6.82 -18.05
N TYR A 33 -6.69 -7.21 -17.07
CA TYR A 33 -6.39 -6.98 -15.66
C TYR A 33 -6.38 -8.30 -14.89
N PHE A 34 -5.21 -8.70 -14.40
CA PHE A 34 -4.99 -9.92 -13.64
C PHE A 34 -4.68 -9.57 -12.18
N PHE A 35 -5.52 -10.04 -11.28
CA PHE A 35 -5.27 -9.92 -9.85
C PHE A 35 -4.73 -11.25 -9.31
N VAL A 36 -3.51 -11.23 -8.75
CA VAL A 36 -2.89 -12.43 -8.19
C VAL A 36 -3.45 -12.71 -6.79
N ALA A 37 -4.58 -13.43 -6.76
CA ALA A 37 -5.17 -13.89 -5.51
C ALA A 37 -4.34 -15.02 -4.89
N ARG A 38 -4.43 -15.18 -3.57
CA ARG A 38 -3.74 -16.25 -2.82
C ARG A 38 -4.46 -17.59 -2.99
N LYS A 39 -4.36 -18.19 -4.18
CA LYS A 39 -4.93 -19.50 -4.54
C LYS A 39 -3.99 -20.28 -5.44
N ALA A 40 -4.32 -21.55 -5.73
CA ALA A 40 -3.49 -22.40 -6.59
C ALA A 40 -3.32 -21.80 -7.98
N GLU A 41 -2.16 -22.01 -8.62
CA GLU A 41 -1.81 -21.49 -9.94
C GLU A 41 -2.84 -21.86 -11.02
N THR A 42 -3.33 -23.09 -11.00
CA THR A 42 -4.36 -23.56 -11.94
C THR A 42 -5.64 -22.73 -11.86
N LEU A 43 -6.07 -22.37 -10.65
CA LEU A 43 -7.27 -21.55 -10.45
C LEU A 43 -7.04 -20.09 -10.87
N LEU A 44 -5.81 -19.56 -10.66
CA LEU A 44 -5.43 -18.25 -11.18
C LEU A 44 -5.47 -18.25 -12.72
N CYS A 45 -4.91 -19.30 -13.34
CA CYS A 45 -4.91 -19.40 -14.79
C CYS A 45 -6.34 -19.47 -15.37
N GLN A 46 -7.28 -20.13 -14.70
CA GLN A 46 -8.68 -20.13 -15.12
C GLN A 46 -9.29 -18.72 -15.13
N ASP A 47 -9.13 -17.96 -14.05
CA ASP A 47 -9.63 -16.58 -13.99
C ASP A 47 -8.97 -15.70 -15.08
N PHE A 48 -7.66 -15.86 -15.28
CA PHE A 48 -6.91 -15.06 -16.24
C PHE A 48 -7.28 -15.40 -17.70
N VAL A 49 -7.56 -16.67 -17.98
CA VAL A 49 -8.08 -17.11 -19.28
C VAL A 49 -9.45 -16.51 -19.53
N GLU A 50 -10.36 -16.59 -18.57
CA GLU A 50 -11.70 -15.99 -18.68
C GLU A 50 -11.64 -14.48 -18.96
N GLU A 51 -10.82 -13.75 -18.23
CA GLU A 51 -10.61 -12.30 -18.46
C GLU A 51 -10.02 -12.05 -19.85
N ALA A 52 -9.03 -12.85 -20.28
CA ALA A 52 -8.40 -12.70 -21.58
C ALA A 52 -9.36 -13.01 -22.74
N GLU A 53 -10.15 -14.08 -22.65
CA GLU A 53 -11.17 -14.44 -23.65
C GLU A 53 -12.24 -13.36 -23.78
N ASN A 54 -12.73 -12.86 -22.65
CA ASN A 54 -13.73 -11.79 -22.62
C ASN A 54 -13.23 -10.49 -23.27
N LYS A 55 -11.99 -10.11 -23.00
CA LYS A 55 -11.42 -8.84 -23.50
C LYS A 55 -10.88 -8.94 -24.93
N LEU A 56 -10.25 -10.07 -25.28
CA LEU A 56 -9.70 -10.26 -26.60
C LEU A 56 -10.74 -10.74 -27.61
N GLY A 57 -11.85 -11.34 -27.15
CA GLY A 57 -12.90 -11.85 -28.02
C GLY A 57 -12.45 -13.05 -28.85
N LEU A 58 -11.51 -13.87 -28.34
CA LEU A 58 -10.99 -15.05 -28.98
C LEU A 58 -10.72 -16.16 -27.95
N PRO A 59 -10.87 -17.45 -28.32
CA PRO A 59 -10.59 -18.54 -27.41
C PRO A 59 -9.09 -18.65 -27.11
N ILE A 60 -8.75 -18.71 -25.80
CA ILE A 60 -7.37 -18.83 -25.31
C ILE A 60 -7.03 -20.31 -25.01
N GLY A 61 -8.03 -21.07 -24.53
CA GLY A 61 -7.87 -22.46 -24.09
C GLY A 61 -7.43 -22.61 -22.63
N GLY A 62 -7.44 -23.84 -22.14
CA GLY A 62 -7.11 -24.12 -20.73
C GLY A 62 -5.61 -24.12 -20.44
N TYR A 63 -5.20 -23.48 -19.35
CA TYR A 63 -3.84 -23.45 -18.84
C TYR A 63 -3.78 -23.85 -17.37
N VAL A 64 -2.75 -24.62 -17.00
CA VAL A 64 -2.42 -25.00 -15.63
C VAL A 64 -1.16 -24.29 -15.11
N SER A 65 -0.44 -23.59 -16.00
CA SER A 65 0.77 -22.83 -15.69
C SER A 65 0.64 -21.42 -16.24
N PHE A 66 0.88 -20.43 -15.38
CA PHE A 66 0.86 -19.02 -15.76
C PHE A 66 1.93 -18.69 -16.81
N ALA A 67 3.11 -19.28 -16.71
CA ALA A 67 4.18 -19.02 -17.68
C ALA A 67 3.78 -19.43 -19.12
N LYS A 68 3.03 -20.54 -19.27
CA LYS A 68 2.51 -20.96 -20.58
C LYS A 68 1.42 -20.00 -21.09
N LEU A 69 0.52 -19.58 -20.23
CA LEU A 69 -0.48 -18.56 -20.56
C LEU A 69 0.21 -17.23 -20.94
N PHE A 70 1.17 -16.78 -20.15
CA PHE A 70 1.94 -15.56 -20.39
C PHE A 70 2.65 -15.58 -21.77
N ARG A 71 3.30 -16.70 -22.10
CA ARG A 71 3.87 -16.91 -23.43
C ARG A 71 2.83 -16.76 -24.53
N HIS A 72 1.66 -17.38 -24.38
CA HIS A 72 0.58 -17.28 -25.37
C HIS A 72 0.10 -15.85 -25.54
N LEU A 73 -0.07 -15.10 -24.44
CA LEU A 73 -0.44 -13.68 -24.47
C LEU A 73 0.63 -12.82 -25.17
N LEU A 74 1.92 -13.10 -24.96
CA LEU A 74 3.02 -12.44 -25.67
C LEU A 74 2.93 -12.72 -27.19
N ILE A 75 2.60 -13.96 -27.61
CA ILE A 75 2.42 -14.31 -29.02
C ILE A 75 1.22 -13.57 -29.63
N ILE A 76 0.07 -13.54 -28.95
CA ILE A 76 -1.13 -12.80 -29.41
C ILE A 76 -0.81 -11.32 -29.59
N SER A 77 -0.01 -10.74 -28.68
CA SER A 77 0.34 -9.33 -28.75
C SER A 77 1.19 -8.91 -29.95
N ARG A 78 1.75 -9.88 -30.71
CA ARG A 78 2.50 -9.60 -31.96
C ARG A 78 1.60 -8.99 -33.03
N GLU A 79 0.39 -9.49 -33.14
CA GLU A 79 -0.59 -9.02 -34.12
C GLU A 79 -1.53 -7.97 -33.53
N ARG A 80 -1.94 -8.18 -32.28
CA ARG A 80 -2.89 -7.32 -31.58
C ARG A 80 -2.27 -6.76 -30.30
N PRO A 81 -1.68 -5.55 -30.32
CA PRO A 81 -1.12 -4.91 -29.14
C PRO A 81 -2.16 -4.68 -28.06
N PHE A 82 -1.79 -4.90 -26.78
CA PHE A 82 -2.64 -4.64 -25.63
C PHE A 82 -1.81 -4.36 -24.37
N ASN A 83 -2.48 -3.83 -23.33
CA ASN A 83 -1.92 -3.69 -22.01
C ASN A 83 -2.26 -4.92 -21.18
N LEU A 84 -1.29 -5.42 -20.41
CA LEU A 84 -1.50 -6.43 -19.37
C LEU A 84 -1.12 -5.81 -18.02
N ILE A 85 -2.10 -5.65 -17.13
CA ILE A 85 -1.88 -5.26 -15.76
C ILE A 85 -1.89 -6.52 -14.90
N ILE A 86 -0.83 -6.74 -14.11
CA ILE A 86 -0.78 -7.82 -13.11
C ILE A 86 -0.64 -7.17 -11.74
N ASP A 87 -1.70 -7.23 -10.95
CA ASP A 87 -1.77 -6.63 -9.61
C ASP A 87 -1.45 -7.65 -8.51
N GLU A 88 -0.83 -7.19 -7.42
CA GLU A 88 -0.26 -7.99 -6.33
C GLU A 88 0.74 -9.04 -6.83
N PHE A 89 1.59 -8.65 -7.78
CA PHE A 89 2.54 -9.52 -8.49
C PHE A 89 3.44 -10.33 -7.56
N GLN A 90 3.82 -9.79 -6.41
CA GLN A 90 4.64 -10.49 -5.42
C GLN A 90 3.97 -11.74 -4.85
N ASP A 91 2.63 -11.84 -4.88
CA ASP A 91 1.91 -13.00 -4.35
C ASP A 91 2.08 -14.26 -5.22
N PHE A 92 2.56 -14.12 -6.46
CA PHE A 92 2.98 -15.25 -7.29
C PHE A 92 4.06 -16.12 -6.62
N GLN A 93 4.98 -15.54 -5.84
CA GLN A 93 6.03 -16.29 -5.13
C GLN A 93 5.46 -17.36 -4.19
N ARG A 94 4.28 -17.10 -3.62
CA ARG A 94 3.59 -18.05 -2.74
C ARG A 94 2.89 -19.16 -3.50
N THR A 95 2.51 -18.88 -4.74
CA THR A 95 1.77 -19.82 -5.60
C THR A 95 2.71 -20.84 -6.24
N ASN A 96 3.83 -20.36 -6.77
CA ASN A 96 4.85 -21.19 -7.42
C ASN A 96 6.23 -20.54 -7.23
N PRO A 97 7.15 -21.14 -6.45
CA PRO A 97 8.48 -20.56 -6.21
C PRO A 97 9.33 -20.35 -7.47
N SER A 98 9.09 -21.09 -8.55
CA SER A 98 9.85 -20.96 -9.80
C SER A 98 9.26 -19.96 -10.78
N ILE A 99 8.10 -19.38 -10.48
CA ILE A 99 7.32 -18.57 -11.42
C ILE A 99 8.09 -17.39 -12.02
N PHE A 100 8.92 -16.70 -11.22
CA PHE A 100 9.69 -15.57 -11.72
C PHE A 100 10.76 -15.98 -12.72
N SER A 101 11.38 -17.16 -12.55
CA SER A 101 12.33 -17.72 -13.52
C SER A 101 11.62 -18.13 -14.82
N GLU A 102 10.42 -18.66 -14.70
CA GLU A 102 9.61 -19.05 -15.86
C GLU A 102 9.14 -17.81 -16.62
N ILE A 103 8.64 -16.78 -15.94
CA ILE A 103 8.25 -15.48 -16.54
C ILE A 103 9.47 -14.83 -17.22
N GLN A 104 10.63 -14.83 -16.56
CA GLN A 104 11.87 -14.32 -17.14
C GLN A 104 12.16 -14.96 -18.47
N ARG A 105 12.16 -16.31 -18.52
CA ARG A 105 12.43 -17.06 -19.75
C ARG A 105 11.48 -16.68 -20.87
N GLU A 106 10.18 -16.67 -20.61
CA GLU A 106 9.19 -16.35 -21.64
C GLU A 106 9.28 -14.89 -22.10
N TRP A 107 9.58 -13.97 -21.16
CA TRP A 107 9.82 -12.57 -21.48
C TRP A 107 11.03 -12.37 -22.37
N ASP A 108 12.20 -12.90 -21.96
CA ASP A 108 13.45 -12.72 -22.69
C ASP A 108 13.39 -13.32 -24.12
N LEU A 109 12.67 -14.43 -24.31
CA LEU A 109 12.49 -15.08 -25.60
C LEU A 109 11.52 -14.37 -26.54
N ASN A 110 10.52 -13.65 -26.02
CA ASN A 110 9.41 -13.15 -26.82
C ASN A 110 9.27 -11.63 -26.88
N LYS A 111 9.82 -10.87 -25.93
CA LYS A 111 9.62 -9.41 -25.81
C LYS A 111 9.93 -8.63 -27.08
N GLY A 112 11.00 -8.96 -27.78
CA GLY A 112 11.43 -8.25 -28.98
C GLY A 112 10.51 -8.44 -30.20
N ALA A 113 9.74 -9.53 -30.23
CA ALA A 113 8.76 -9.80 -31.30
C ALA A 113 7.32 -9.48 -30.90
N SER A 114 7.09 -9.12 -29.64
CA SER A 114 5.77 -8.88 -29.04
C SER A 114 5.54 -7.39 -28.80
N ARG A 115 4.29 -6.98 -28.68
CA ARG A 115 3.88 -5.58 -28.49
C ARG A 115 2.94 -5.42 -27.30
N MET A 116 3.30 -6.05 -26.17
CA MET A 116 2.58 -5.99 -24.90
C MET A 116 3.14 -4.87 -24.03
N ASN A 117 2.29 -4.00 -23.51
CA ASN A 117 2.64 -3.12 -22.41
C ASN A 117 2.30 -3.83 -21.09
N LEU A 118 3.31 -4.40 -20.44
CA LEU A 118 3.16 -5.11 -19.16
C LEU A 118 3.35 -4.13 -18.01
N ILE A 119 2.32 -3.98 -17.19
CA ILE A 119 2.35 -3.20 -15.95
C ILE A 119 2.18 -4.16 -14.79
N VAL A 120 3.20 -4.33 -13.96
CA VAL A 120 3.11 -5.14 -12.74
C VAL A 120 3.02 -4.23 -11.53
N SER A 121 2.09 -4.53 -10.61
CA SER A 121 1.97 -3.75 -9.39
C SER A 121 2.12 -4.61 -8.14
N GLY A 122 2.67 -4.01 -7.07
CA GLY A 122 2.85 -4.70 -5.79
C GLY A 122 2.80 -3.74 -4.61
N SER A 123 2.22 -4.24 -3.51
CA SER A 123 2.01 -3.45 -2.29
C SER A 123 3.19 -3.51 -1.31
N ILE A 124 4.07 -4.49 -1.43
CA ILE A 124 5.19 -4.69 -0.52
C ILE A 124 6.48 -4.19 -1.17
N TYR A 125 6.94 -3.00 -0.75
CA TYR A 125 8.11 -2.31 -1.31
C TYR A 125 9.34 -3.21 -1.42
N SER A 126 9.72 -3.85 -0.31
CA SER A 126 10.95 -4.64 -0.25
C SER A 126 10.89 -5.91 -1.11
N LEU A 127 9.72 -6.56 -1.24
CA LEU A 127 9.57 -7.71 -2.15
C LEU A 127 9.66 -7.26 -3.60
N MET A 128 9.01 -6.18 -4.00
CA MET A 128 9.10 -5.67 -5.36
C MET A 128 10.51 -5.22 -5.70
N HIS A 129 11.19 -4.54 -4.76
CA HIS A 129 12.59 -4.19 -4.91
C HIS A 129 13.49 -5.42 -5.04
N GLN A 130 13.28 -6.46 -4.18
CA GLN A 130 14.01 -7.71 -4.29
C GLN A 130 13.79 -8.35 -5.67
N ILE A 131 12.54 -8.56 -6.09
CA ILE A 131 12.20 -9.24 -7.36
C ILE A 131 12.86 -8.57 -8.58
N PHE A 132 12.93 -7.22 -8.62
CA PHE A 132 13.34 -6.49 -9.82
C PHE A 132 14.72 -5.82 -9.73
N GLU A 133 15.27 -5.60 -8.54
CA GLU A 133 16.55 -4.89 -8.35
C GLU A 133 17.65 -5.73 -7.67
N ASP A 134 17.34 -6.89 -7.07
CA ASP A 134 18.37 -7.80 -6.59
C ASP A 134 18.98 -8.59 -7.77
N ARG A 135 20.30 -8.51 -7.92
CA ARG A 135 21.06 -9.19 -9.00
C ARG A 135 20.92 -10.72 -8.99
N LYS A 136 20.49 -11.30 -7.88
CA LYS A 136 20.29 -12.74 -7.73
C LYS A 136 18.91 -13.20 -8.21
N GLU A 137 17.99 -12.27 -8.40
CA GLU A 137 16.60 -12.59 -8.76
C GLU A 137 16.41 -12.66 -10.28
N PRO A 138 15.53 -13.56 -10.75
CA PRO A 138 15.33 -13.79 -12.18
C PRO A 138 14.92 -12.55 -12.96
N LEU A 139 14.06 -11.71 -12.41
CA LEU A 139 13.54 -10.52 -13.08
C LEU A 139 14.42 -9.27 -12.93
N PHE A 140 15.63 -9.42 -12.35
CA PHE A 140 16.57 -8.31 -12.26
C PHE A 140 16.79 -7.65 -13.61
N SER A 141 16.70 -6.31 -13.66
CA SER A 141 16.93 -5.49 -14.86
C SER A 141 16.02 -5.78 -16.07
N ARG A 142 14.83 -6.42 -15.86
CA ARG A 142 13.84 -6.64 -16.93
C ARG A 142 12.79 -5.53 -17.01
N ALA A 143 12.60 -4.79 -15.94
CA ALA A 143 11.74 -3.61 -15.95
C ALA A 143 12.43 -2.45 -16.69
N GLY A 144 11.74 -1.88 -17.67
CA GLY A 144 12.16 -0.65 -18.34
C GLY A 144 11.98 0.59 -17.45
N GLN A 145 10.99 0.54 -16.56
CA GLN A 145 10.71 1.60 -15.59
C GLN A 145 10.26 1.01 -14.25
N MET A 146 10.71 1.62 -13.16
CA MET A 146 10.26 1.35 -11.80
C MET A 146 9.72 2.62 -11.16
N ILE A 147 8.45 2.62 -10.80
CA ILE A 147 7.75 3.79 -10.26
C ILE A 147 7.33 3.50 -8.83
N HIS A 148 7.97 4.17 -7.88
CA HIS A 148 7.59 4.14 -6.48
C HIS A 148 6.50 5.18 -6.20
N LEU A 149 5.25 4.74 -6.06
CA LEU A 149 4.16 5.61 -5.64
C LEU A 149 4.29 5.93 -4.16
N LYS A 150 4.36 7.23 -3.90
CA LYS A 150 4.41 7.79 -2.53
C LYS A 150 3.07 8.44 -2.19
N PRO A 151 2.77 8.66 -0.90
CA PRO A 151 1.66 9.50 -0.50
C PRO A 151 1.71 10.88 -1.16
N PHE A 152 0.57 11.49 -1.39
CA PHE A 152 0.48 12.84 -1.90
C PHE A 152 1.23 13.81 -0.98
N LYS A 153 2.04 14.66 -1.58
CA LYS A 153 2.67 15.77 -0.86
C LYS A 153 1.61 16.81 -0.48
N VAL A 154 1.95 17.68 0.47
CA VAL A 154 1.01 18.70 0.96
C VAL A 154 0.56 19.65 -0.15
N GLU A 155 1.43 19.93 -1.13
CA GLU A 155 1.09 20.75 -2.29
C GLU A 155 -0.08 20.13 -3.10
N VAL A 156 -0.03 18.82 -3.32
CA VAL A 156 -1.10 18.07 -4.02
C VAL A 156 -2.37 18.03 -3.16
N LEU A 157 -2.25 17.83 -1.85
CA LEU A 157 -3.40 17.90 -0.93
C LEU A 157 -4.06 19.27 -0.94
N LYS A 158 -3.25 20.33 -1.05
CA LYS A 158 -3.73 21.71 -1.19
C LYS A 158 -4.54 21.89 -2.47
N GLU A 159 -4.05 21.40 -3.60
CA GLU A 159 -4.75 21.43 -4.89
C GLU A 159 -6.09 20.68 -4.81
N ILE A 160 -6.06 19.42 -4.35
CA ILE A 160 -7.25 18.59 -4.17
C ILE A 160 -8.28 19.30 -3.28
N LEU A 161 -7.84 19.86 -2.16
CA LEU A 161 -8.75 20.53 -1.22
C LEU A 161 -9.33 21.81 -1.83
N ALA A 162 -8.52 22.59 -2.57
CA ALA A 162 -8.96 23.81 -3.24
C ALA A 162 -10.00 23.52 -4.34
N ASP A 163 -9.84 22.44 -5.10
CA ASP A 163 -10.79 22.02 -6.13
C ASP A 163 -12.17 21.68 -5.55
N HIS A 164 -12.22 21.14 -4.32
CA HIS A 164 -13.46 20.74 -3.66
C HIS A 164 -14.04 21.83 -2.74
N ASN A 165 -13.20 22.69 -2.18
CA ASN A 165 -13.56 23.76 -1.27
C ASN A 165 -12.60 24.95 -1.46
N PRO A 166 -12.82 25.85 -2.43
CA PRO A 166 -11.94 26.99 -2.69
C PRO A 166 -11.72 27.93 -1.50
N SER A 167 -12.63 27.89 -0.52
CA SER A 167 -12.58 28.72 0.69
C SER A 167 -12.08 27.95 1.92
N TYR A 168 -11.30 26.86 1.73
CA TYR A 168 -10.79 26.09 2.85
C TYR A 168 -9.85 26.94 3.74
N HIS A 169 -9.85 26.63 5.04
CA HIS A 169 -8.93 27.24 6.01
C HIS A 169 -7.62 26.42 6.10
N PRO A 170 -6.47 27.03 6.43
CA PRO A 170 -5.21 26.29 6.65
C PRO A 170 -5.33 25.09 7.61
N ASP A 171 -6.18 25.19 8.66
CA ASP A 171 -6.48 24.08 9.56
C ASP A 171 -7.15 22.91 8.87
N ASP A 172 -7.91 23.12 7.81
CA ASP A 172 -8.55 22.04 7.03
C ASP A 172 -7.49 21.24 6.27
N LEU A 173 -6.49 21.92 5.71
CA LEU A 173 -5.35 21.29 5.05
C LEU A 173 -4.51 20.52 6.06
N LEU A 174 -4.24 21.12 7.23
CA LEU A 174 -3.51 20.44 8.30
C LEU A 174 -4.26 19.21 8.80
N ALA A 175 -5.59 19.27 8.91
CA ALA A 175 -6.44 18.15 9.29
C ALA A 175 -6.37 17.02 8.25
N LEU A 176 -6.51 17.37 6.95
CA LEU A 176 -6.42 16.40 5.86
C LEU A 176 -5.06 15.69 5.88
N TYR A 177 -3.96 16.41 6.01
CA TYR A 177 -2.62 15.84 6.13
C TYR A 177 -2.47 14.97 7.38
N SER A 178 -2.90 15.49 8.54
CA SER A 178 -2.74 14.80 9.83
C SER A 178 -3.49 13.46 9.89
N PHE A 179 -4.70 13.39 9.31
CA PHE A 179 -5.52 12.19 9.31
C PHE A 179 -5.15 11.20 8.21
N THR A 180 -4.63 11.67 7.06
CA THR A 180 -4.41 10.82 5.89
C THR A 180 -2.95 10.52 5.60
N GLY A 181 -2.03 11.39 6.03
CA GLY A 181 -0.62 11.33 5.59
C GLY A 181 -0.46 11.42 4.08
N GLY A 182 -1.47 11.91 3.35
CA GLY A 182 -1.49 11.97 1.89
C GLY A 182 -1.79 10.65 1.19
N VAL A 183 -2.24 9.63 1.91
CA VAL A 183 -2.63 8.34 1.30
C VAL A 183 -3.89 8.50 0.48
N ALA A 184 -3.81 8.22 -0.82
CA ALA A 184 -4.83 8.54 -1.81
C ALA A 184 -6.23 8.04 -1.45
N TRP A 185 -6.34 6.82 -0.93
CA TRP A 185 -7.63 6.24 -0.55
C TRP A 185 -8.31 7.00 0.59
N TYR A 186 -7.52 7.40 1.62
CA TYR A 186 -8.07 8.17 2.74
C TYR A 186 -8.48 9.57 2.31
N VAL A 187 -7.68 10.22 1.45
CA VAL A 187 -8.02 11.52 0.86
C VAL A 187 -9.31 11.40 0.08
N ASN A 188 -9.43 10.40 -0.79
CA ASN A 188 -10.64 10.15 -1.57
C ASN A 188 -11.88 9.93 -0.68
N LEU A 189 -11.75 9.22 0.45
CA LEU A 189 -12.87 9.04 1.38
C LEU A 189 -13.39 10.37 1.94
N PHE A 190 -12.50 11.31 2.27
CA PHE A 190 -12.94 12.63 2.72
C PHE A 190 -13.60 13.41 1.58
N MET A 191 -13.04 13.39 0.38
CA MET A 191 -13.56 14.14 -0.76
C MET A 191 -14.93 13.62 -1.21
N THR A 192 -15.09 12.31 -1.36
CA THR A 192 -16.38 11.69 -1.76
C THR A 192 -17.50 11.88 -0.73
N ASN A 193 -17.14 11.99 0.56
CA ASN A 193 -18.10 12.27 1.63
C ASN A 193 -18.30 13.78 1.89
N LYS A 194 -17.75 14.65 1.04
CA LYS A 194 -17.83 16.13 1.17
C LYS A 194 -17.35 16.65 2.53
N ALA A 195 -16.38 15.95 3.12
CA ALA A 195 -15.77 16.31 4.40
C ALA A 195 -14.54 17.19 4.18
N TYR A 196 -14.74 18.41 3.71
CA TYR A 196 -13.68 19.33 3.28
C TYR A 196 -13.17 20.23 4.41
N THR A 197 -13.80 20.22 5.57
CA THR A 197 -13.39 21.02 6.72
C THR A 197 -12.95 20.11 7.86
N LYS A 198 -12.07 20.61 8.72
CA LYS A 198 -11.61 19.90 9.93
C LYS A 198 -12.78 19.28 10.71
N ASP A 199 -13.83 20.06 10.93
CA ASP A 199 -15.01 19.61 11.68
C ASP A 199 -15.75 18.48 11.01
N LYS A 200 -15.94 18.57 9.68
CA LYS A 200 -16.58 17.50 8.90
C LYS A 200 -15.70 16.26 8.83
N MET A 201 -14.37 16.42 8.73
CA MET A 201 -13.43 15.31 8.75
C MET A 201 -13.51 14.56 10.08
N ILE A 202 -13.47 15.28 11.21
CA ILE A 202 -13.61 14.66 12.55
C ILE A 202 -14.97 13.96 12.69
N GLY A 203 -16.05 14.59 12.26
CA GLY A 203 -17.38 13.97 12.26
C GLY A 203 -17.45 12.71 11.42
N LEU A 204 -16.77 12.67 10.25
CA LEU A 204 -16.71 11.50 9.39
C LEU A 204 -15.93 10.34 10.04
N LEU A 205 -14.81 10.65 10.72
CA LEU A 205 -13.97 9.66 11.39
C LEU A 205 -14.72 8.91 12.50
N ALA A 206 -15.58 9.58 13.25
CA ALA A 206 -16.26 9.06 14.41
C ALA A 206 -17.77 8.77 14.20
N ARG A 207 -18.26 8.80 12.96
CA ARG A 207 -19.69 8.48 12.70
C ARG A 207 -19.96 6.97 12.70
N PRO A 208 -21.20 6.53 12.93
CA PRO A 208 -21.61 5.13 12.76
C PRO A 208 -21.23 4.61 11.36
N ASN A 209 -20.74 3.38 11.30
CA ASN A 209 -20.31 2.72 10.06
C ASN A 209 -19.20 3.47 9.28
N SER A 210 -18.45 4.35 9.94
CA SER A 210 -17.29 4.96 9.32
C SER A 210 -16.26 3.88 8.93
N PRO A 211 -15.78 3.87 7.66
CA PRO A 211 -14.76 2.92 7.24
C PRO A 211 -13.46 3.07 8.05
N PHE A 212 -13.20 4.24 8.62
CA PHE A 212 -12.00 4.50 9.42
C PHE A 212 -11.95 3.74 10.75
N LEU A 213 -13.11 3.34 11.31
CA LEU A 213 -13.15 2.66 12.60
C LEU A 213 -12.41 1.32 12.59
N ASN A 214 -12.55 0.55 11.52
CA ASN A 214 -11.92 -0.77 11.38
C ASN A 214 -10.69 -0.77 10.45
N GLU A 215 -10.44 0.31 9.73
CA GLU A 215 -9.41 0.37 8.68
C GLU A 215 -8.01 0.06 9.21
N GLY A 216 -7.62 0.60 10.36
CA GLY A 216 -6.29 0.34 10.92
C GLY A 216 -6.07 -1.15 11.21
N LYS A 217 -7.09 -1.83 11.77
CA LYS A 217 -7.04 -3.27 12.01
C LYS A 217 -6.99 -4.06 10.70
N ASN A 218 -7.85 -3.73 9.74
CA ASN A 218 -7.92 -4.41 8.45
C ASN A 218 -6.62 -4.26 7.68
N LEU A 219 -6.06 -3.04 7.63
CA LEU A 219 -4.77 -2.77 6.99
C LEU A 219 -3.65 -3.64 7.56
N LEU A 220 -3.56 -3.75 8.89
CA LEU A 220 -2.52 -4.52 9.55
C LEU A 220 -2.70 -6.03 9.38
N ILE A 221 -3.94 -6.53 9.37
CA ILE A 221 -4.24 -7.94 9.07
C ILE A 221 -3.86 -8.28 7.63
N GLU A 222 -4.22 -7.43 6.67
CA GLU A 222 -3.87 -7.61 5.27
C GLU A 222 -2.36 -7.58 5.05
N GLU A 223 -1.64 -6.74 5.79
CA GLU A 223 -0.19 -6.57 5.67
C GLU A 223 0.58 -7.75 6.28
N PHE A 224 0.23 -8.15 7.50
CA PHE A 224 1.03 -9.10 8.28
C PHE A 224 0.54 -10.55 8.19
N GLY A 225 -0.72 -10.77 7.79
CA GLY A 225 -1.28 -12.11 7.71
C GLY A 225 -1.21 -12.85 9.06
N PRO A 226 -0.63 -14.09 9.12
CA PRO A 226 -0.55 -14.88 10.34
C PRO A 226 0.24 -14.23 11.49
N ASP A 227 1.22 -13.38 11.16
CA ASP A 227 2.08 -12.70 12.14
C ASP A 227 1.44 -11.43 12.72
N TYR A 228 0.18 -11.14 12.37
CA TYR A 228 -0.53 -9.92 12.75
C TYR A 228 -0.38 -9.56 14.23
N SER A 229 -0.57 -10.51 15.14
CA SER A 229 -0.68 -10.24 16.58
C SER A 229 0.58 -9.60 17.17
N ILE A 230 1.76 -10.08 16.80
CA ILE A 230 3.02 -9.54 17.33
C ILE A 230 3.33 -8.15 16.77
N TYR A 231 3.12 -7.94 15.47
CA TYR A 231 3.34 -6.63 14.85
C TYR A 231 2.37 -5.59 15.38
N PHE A 232 1.09 -5.99 15.56
CA PHE A 232 0.07 -5.13 16.15
C PHE A 232 0.47 -4.69 17.56
N SER A 233 0.88 -5.65 18.42
CA SER A 233 1.27 -5.35 19.80
C SER A 233 2.49 -4.42 19.88
N ILE A 234 3.47 -4.57 18.97
CA ILE A 234 4.61 -3.65 18.89
C ILE A 234 4.15 -2.25 18.52
N LEU A 235 3.27 -2.11 17.50
CA LEU A 235 2.75 -0.80 17.06
C LEU A 235 1.89 -0.16 18.16
N GLU A 236 1.10 -0.95 18.89
CA GLU A 236 0.32 -0.49 20.05
C GLU A 236 1.22 0.05 21.16
N CYS A 237 2.33 -0.64 21.51
CA CYS A 237 3.30 -0.17 22.46
C CYS A 237 3.89 1.19 22.05
N ILE A 238 4.34 1.31 20.78
CA ILE A 238 4.89 2.56 20.24
C ILE A 238 3.84 3.68 20.29
N ALA A 239 2.60 3.40 19.91
CA ALA A 239 1.50 4.36 19.96
C ALA A 239 1.17 4.78 21.41
N GLY A 240 1.36 3.88 22.36
CA GLY A 240 1.15 4.08 23.79
C GLY A 240 2.26 4.84 24.51
N GLY A 241 3.41 5.09 23.85
CA GLY A 241 4.51 5.86 24.41
C GLY A 241 5.77 5.05 24.74
N ASP A 242 5.80 3.74 24.45
CA ASP A 242 7.00 2.90 24.60
C ASP A 242 7.87 3.06 23.35
N TYR A 243 8.84 3.95 23.41
CA TYR A 243 9.59 4.35 22.21
C TYR A 243 10.89 3.58 21.99
N THR A 244 11.42 2.93 23.04
CA THR A 244 12.67 2.16 22.94
C THR A 244 12.40 0.67 22.83
N ARG A 245 13.36 -0.07 22.25
CA ARG A 245 13.27 -1.52 22.19
C ARG A 245 13.05 -2.16 23.56
N GLY A 246 13.80 -1.70 24.59
CA GLY A 246 13.71 -2.25 25.93
C GLY A 246 12.35 -2.00 26.59
N GLU A 247 11.75 -0.82 26.42
CA GLU A 247 10.40 -0.52 26.91
C GLU A 247 9.36 -1.44 26.28
N ILE A 248 9.43 -1.64 24.94
CA ILE A 248 8.53 -2.53 24.21
C ILE A 248 8.71 -3.98 24.66
N GLU A 249 9.96 -4.47 24.77
CA GLU A 249 10.25 -5.84 25.23
C GLU A 249 9.72 -6.07 26.66
N ASN A 250 9.91 -5.11 27.56
CA ASN A 250 9.41 -5.19 28.92
C ASN A 250 7.88 -5.23 28.97
N ARG A 251 7.21 -4.39 28.20
CA ARG A 251 5.74 -4.34 28.17
C ARG A 251 5.11 -5.60 27.57
N LEU A 252 5.74 -6.18 26.55
CA LEU A 252 5.27 -7.41 25.92
C LEU A 252 5.65 -8.67 26.69
N GLY A 253 6.52 -8.57 27.72
CA GLY A 253 7.08 -9.73 28.40
C GLY A 253 7.86 -10.66 27.46
N LYS A 254 8.39 -10.13 26.35
CA LYS A 254 9.02 -10.89 25.28
C LYS A 254 10.38 -10.29 24.93
N ALA A 255 11.43 -11.10 25.06
CA ALA A 255 12.76 -10.77 24.57
C ALA A 255 12.87 -10.94 23.04
N GLU A 256 13.84 -10.26 22.41
CA GLU A 256 14.22 -10.46 21.01
C GLU A 256 13.21 -10.00 19.94
N ILE A 257 12.59 -8.83 20.11
CA ILE A 257 11.74 -8.23 19.07
C ILE A 257 12.53 -7.52 17.95
N GLY A 258 13.87 -7.54 18.00
CA GLY A 258 14.73 -6.83 17.06
C GLY A 258 14.45 -7.16 15.59
N GLY A 259 14.17 -8.44 15.28
CA GLY A 259 13.80 -8.88 13.92
C GLY A 259 12.47 -8.29 13.45
N TYR A 260 11.48 -8.22 14.33
CA TYR A 260 10.18 -7.61 14.03
C TYR A 260 10.29 -6.10 13.80
N LEU A 261 11.06 -5.40 14.66
CA LEU A 261 11.32 -3.95 14.48
C LEU A 261 12.06 -3.67 13.16
N ALA A 262 13.04 -4.51 12.79
CA ALA A 262 13.74 -4.37 11.52
C ALA A 262 12.82 -4.58 10.31
N LYS A 263 11.89 -5.54 10.38
CA LYS A 263 10.88 -5.76 9.35
C LYS A 263 9.89 -4.59 9.28
N LEU A 264 9.37 -4.11 10.41
CA LEU A 264 8.48 -2.95 10.46
C LEU A 264 9.11 -1.69 9.85
N GLU A 265 10.41 -1.49 10.07
CA GLU A 265 11.14 -0.33 9.53
C GLU A 265 11.48 -0.51 8.05
N LYS A 266 12.18 -1.59 7.71
CA LYS A 266 12.80 -1.76 6.39
C LYS A 266 11.88 -2.41 5.37
N TYR A 267 11.03 -3.32 5.83
CA TYR A 267 10.18 -4.13 4.96
C TYR A 267 8.80 -3.50 4.77
N TYR A 268 8.16 -3.12 5.86
CA TYR A 268 6.81 -2.53 5.83
C TYR A 268 6.80 -1.00 5.80
N SER A 269 7.90 -0.35 6.17
CA SER A 269 8.00 1.11 6.27
C SER A 269 6.93 1.74 7.18
N LEU A 270 6.50 1.01 8.21
CA LEU A 270 5.46 1.44 9.15
C LEU A 270 6.01 2.16 10.37
N ILE A 271 7.29 1.97 10.68
CA ILE A 271 7.98 2.69 11.74
C ILE A 271 9.25 3.36 11.22
N SER A 272 9.66 4.41 11.90
CA SER A 272 10.93 5.09 11.68
C SER A 272 11.73 5.16 12.97
N LYS A 273 13.06 5.23 12.84
CA LYS A 273 13.99 5.47 13.95
C LYS A 273 14.30 6.94 14.06
N LYS A 274 14.08 7.51 15.22
CA LYS A 274 14.57 8.83 15.59
C LYS A 274 15.76 8.69 16.54
N ARG A 275 16.82 9.45 16.27
CA ARG A 275 18.00 9.53 17.15
C ARG A 275 18.16 10.97 17.62
N PRO A 276 18.65 11.21 18.85
CA PRO A 276 19.04 12.56 19.26
C PRO A 276 20.12 13.10 18.31
N ILE A 277 20.01 14.38 17.93
CA ILE A 277 20.86 15.03 16.92
C ILE A 277 22.37 14.87 17.20
N PHE A 278 22.77 14.80 18.47
CA PHE A 278 24.16 14.65 18.90
C PHE A 278 24.57 13.23 19.32
N SER A 279 23.75 12.20 19.03
CA SER A 279 24.07 10.84 19.42
C SER A 279 25.03 10.17 18.42
N LYS A 280 26.01 9.39 18.94
CA LYS A 280 26.86 8.54 18.09
C LYS A 280 26.02 7.52 17.30
N GLU A 281 26.47 7.12 16.10
CA GLU A 281 25.76 6.17 15.22
C GLU A 281 25.36 4.87 15.90
N ASN A 282 26.15 4.38 16.87
CA ASN A 282 25.89 3.17 17.68
C ASN A 282 25.18 3.44 19.00
N SER A 283 24.60 4.63 19.20
CA SER A 283 23.88 4.94 20.42
C SER A 283 22.68 4.02 20.61
N LYS A 284 22.55 3.45 21.82
CA LYS A 284 21.37 2.65 22.24
C LYS A 284 20.11 3.51 22.43
N GLN A 285 20.21 4.84 22.31
CA GLN A 285 19.11 5.80 22.47
C GLN A 285 18.30 5.97 21.15
N VAL A 286 17.92 4.86 20.56
CA VAL A 286 17.05 4.85 19.38
C VAL A 286 15.60 4.85 19.86
N ARG A 287 14.79 5.78 19.36
CA ARG A 287 13.34 5.82 19.57
C ARG A 287 12.62 5.42 18.30
N TYR A 288 11.64 4.55 18.43
CA TYR A 288 10.77 4.13 17.34
C TYR A 288 9.51 4.99 17.34
N CYS A 289 9.08 5.39 16.15
CA CYS A 289 7.83 6.13 15.95
C CYS A 289 7.06 5.49 14.80
N ILE A 290 5.73 5.45 14.88
CA ILE A 290 4.89 5.04 13.75
C ILE A 290 5.08 6.08 12.64
N ALA A 291 5.50 5.65 11.45
CA ALA A 291 5.75 6.55 10.32
C ALA A 291 4.46 7.02 9.62
N ASP A 292 3.40 6.25 9.77
CA ASP A 292 2.11 6.46 9.14
C ASP A 292 1.21 7.37 9.98
N ASN A 293 0.77 8.50 9.41
CA ASN A 293 -0.10 9.45 10.12
C ASN A 293 -1.46 8.85 10.44
N PHE A 294 -2.07 8.12 9.49
CA PHE A 294 -3.37 7.49 9.72
C PHE A 294 -3.29 6.44 10.84
N LEU A 295 -2.29 5.56 10.84
CA LEU A 295 -2.12 4.59 11.92
C LEU A 295 -1.83 5.27 13.26
N THR A 296 -1.04 6.36 13.28
CA THR A 296 -0.82 7.16 14.50
C THR A 296 -2.15 7.70 15.03
N PHE A 297 -2.99 8.26 14.15
CA PHE A 297 -4.35 8.71 14.49
C PHE A 297 -5.21 7.54 15.00
N TRP A 298 -5.22 6.44 14.25
CA TRP A 298 -6.08 5.29 14.53
C TRP A 298 -5.79 4.66 15.89
N PHE A 299 -4.52 4.40 16.22
CA PHE A 299 -4.15 3.88 17.53
C PHE A 299 -4.49 4.85 18.65
N ARG A 300 -4.25 6.15 18.47
CA ARG A 300 -4.46 7.17 19.49
C ARG A 300 -5.93 7.42 19.81
N PHE A 301 -6.80 7.42 18.79
CA PHE A 301 -8.19 7.87 18.95
C PHE A 301 -9.24 6.78 18.69
N ILE A 302 -8.97 5.82 17.84
CA ILE A 302 -9.93 4.77 17.51
C ILE A 302 -9.68 3.54 18.37
N TYR A 303 -8.50 2.95 18.26
CA TYR A 303 -8.18 1.72 18.98
C TYR A 303 -8.19 1.93 20.50
N ARG A 304 -7.58 2.99 20.99
CA ARG A 304 -7.56 3.31 22.42
C ARG A 304 -8.94 3.44 23.05
N TYR A 305 -9.91 3.87 22.28
CA TYR A 305 -11.30 4.09 22.73
C TYR A 305 -12.30 3.08 22.11
N GLN A 306 -11.79 1.92 21.69
CA GLN A 306 -12.61 0.87 21.06
C GLN A 306 -13.82 0.48 21.90
N GLY A 307 -13.71 0.40 23.23
CA GLY A 307 -14.84 0.10 24.11
C GLY A 307 -15.99 1.12 24.00
N TYR A 308 -15.69 2.40 23.81
CA TYR A 308 -16.73 3.42 23.56
C TYR A 308 -17.34 3.27 22.16
N ILE A 309 -16.55 2.87 21.17
CA ILE A 309 -17.03 2.64 19.81
C ILE A 309 -17.98 1.43 19.79
N GLU A 310 -17.61 0.33 20.42
CA GLU A 310 -18.43 -0.89 20.52
C GLU A 310 -19.74 -0.68 21.31
N SER A 311 -19.70 0.19 22.32
CA SER A 311 -20.92 0.57 23.07
C SER A 311 -21.81 1.60 22.35
N GLY A 312 -21.40 2.08 21.15
CA GLY A 312 -22.13 3.09 20.40
C GLY A 312 -21.91 4.53 20.85
N ALA A 313 -21.01 4.78 21.82
CA ALA A 313 -20.72 6.11 22.36
C ALA A 313 -19.81 6.95 21.43
N LEU A 314 -20.07 6.93 20.12
CA LEU A 314 -19.25 7.57 19.09
C LEU A 314 -19.11 9.10 19.29
N LYS A 315 -20.15 9.74 19.82
CA LYS A 315 -20.09 11.19 20.11
C LYS A 315 -19.06 11.54 21.16
N LEU A 316 -18.82 10.65 22.13
CA LEU A 316 -17.77 10.81 23.12
C LEU A 316 -16.38 10.73 22.43
N VAL A 317 -16.19 9.77 21.52
CA VAL A 317 -14.93 9.65 20.75
C VAL A 317 -14.70 10.89 19.88
N GLU A 318 -15.74 11.38 19.20
CA GLU A 318 -15.67 12.64 18.44
C GLU A 318 -15.20 13.81 19.31
N ASN A 319 -15.79 13.96 20.51
CA ASN A 319 -15.41 15.02 21.44
C ASN A 319 -13.97 14.89 21.93
N ILE A 320 -13.48 13.67 22.16
CA ILE A 320 -12.09 13.41 22.53
C ILE A 320 -11.15 13.82 21.37
N ILE A 321 -11.48 13.44 20.11
CA ILE A 321 -10.70 13.84 18.94
C ILE A 321 -10.62 15.37 18.86
N ARG A 322 -11.75 16.07 19.00
CA ARG A 322 -11.81 17.54 18.94
C ARG A 322 -10.95 18.19 20.04
N ARG A 323 -11.05 17.70 21.27
CA ARG A 323 -10.28 18.23 22.41
C ARG A 323 -8.77 18.08 22.21
N ASP A 324 -8.33 16.92 21.71
CA ASP A 324 -6.91 16.57 21.64
C ASP A 324 -6.30 16.81 20.26
N TYR A 325 -7.08 17.36 19.31
CA TYR A 325 -6.68 17.57 17.91
C TYR A 325 -5.43 18.48 17.81
N ASP A 326 -5.38 19.60 18.49
CA ASP A 326 -4.29 20.57 18.36
C ASP A 326 -2.94 19.96 18.75
N ALA A 327 -2.90 19.22 19.87
CA ALA A 327 -1.71 18.49 20.28
C ALA A 327 -1.32 17.37 19.31
N PHE A 328 -2.31 16.71 18.71
CA PHE A 328 -2.08 15.67 17.71
C PHE A 328 -1.55 16.27 16.40
N SER A 329 -2.23 17.27 15.84
CA SER A 329 -1.85 17.90 14.58
C SER A 329 -0.49 18.60 14.66
N GLY A 330 -0.16 19.21 15.80
CA GLY A 330 1.17 19.75 16.06
C GLY A 330 2.27 18.69 15.95
N SER A 331 2.05 17.50 16.52
CA SER A 331 3.01 16.39 16.39
C SER A 331 3.12 15.83 14.96
N MET A 332 2.05 15.96 14.14
CA MET A 332 2.10 15.59 12.72
C MET A 332 2.82 16.66 11.88
N LEU A 333 2.67 17.93 12.24
CA LEU A 333 3.37 19.04 11.59
C LEU A 333 4.90 18.94 11.74
N GLU A 334 5.39 18.52 12.93
CA GLU A 334 6.82 18.23 13.16
C GLU A 334 7.41 17.16 12.23
N ARG A 335 6.58 16.34 11.60
CA ARG A 335 7.02 15.32 10.62
C ARG A 335 7.16 15.87 9.21
N TYR A 336 6.55 17.01 8.97
CA TYR A 336 6.59 17.67 7.66
C TYR A 336 7.89 18.46 7.46
N PHE A 337 8.43 19.03 8.54
CA PHE A 337 9.70 19.76 8.56
C PHE A 337 10.88 18.87 8.95
#